data_8b5e187ce2073b1614920363766935dd
#
_entry.id   8b5e187ce2073b1614920363766935dd
#
_cell.length_a   1.000
_cell.length_b   1.000
_cell.length_c   1.000
_cell.angle_alpha   90.00
_cell.angle_beta   90.00
_cell.angle_gamma   90.00
#
_symmetry.space_group_name_H-M   'P 1'
#
loop_
_entity.id
_entity.type
_entity.pdbx_description
1 polymer ?
#
loop_
_entity_poly.entity_id
_entity_poly.type
_entity_poly.pdbx_seq_one_letter_code
_entity_poly.pdbx_strand_id
1 'polypeptide(L)'
;MKGITWMDMLKFRITYGITGNVDQSTSPYLLGAYLTSPYSGSNLTSIQTPPNRLLRWEKTSTFNLGLDFILLKKLSGSFDFYSRYSSDLLADKSLDPSTGFTTARVNNGAMRNTGIELSLTYDWLKSRDWSLSTTLTAAYNKNKIKEVGYIPT
;
A
#
# COMPACT_ATOMS: atom_id res chain seq x y z
N MET A 1 40.43 -16.52 -9.93
CA MET A 1 39.07 -16.78 -10.45
C MET A 1 39.01 -16.28 -11.87
N LYS A 2 38.74 -17.14 -12.87
CA LYS A 2 38.49 -16.67 -14.24
C LYS A 2 37.20 -15.89 -14.23
N GLY A 3 37.25 -14.58 -14.47
CA GLY A 3 36.11 -13.71 -14.47
C GLY A 3 35.10 -14.14 -15.54
N ILE A 4 33.84 -14.12 -15.20
CA ILE A 4 32.74 -14.34 -16.14
C ILE A 4 32.73 -13.12 -17.07
N THR A 5 33.25 -13.28 -18.30
CA THR A 5 33.52 -12.17 -19.24
C THR A 5 32.27 -11.55 -19.86
N TRP A 6 31.11 -12.19 -19.73
CA TRP A 6 29.81 -11.71 -20.27
C TRP A 6 28.95 -10.98 -19.27
N MET A 7 29.29 -11.01 -17.99
CA MET A 7 28.54 -10.37 -16.92
C MET A 7 29.40 -9.31 -16.23
N ASP A 8 29.06 -8.05 -16.43
CA ASP A 8 29.81 -6.91 -15.88
C ASP A 8 29.34 -6.56 -14.48
N MET A 9 28.04 -6.69 -14.21
CA MET A 9 27.43 -6.42 -12.91
C MET A 9 26.24 -7.33 -12.67
N LEU A 10 26.13 -7.83 -11.43
CA LEU A 10 24.95 -8.50 -10.91
C LEU A 10 24.77 -8.07 -9.45
N LYS A 11 23.64 -7.47 -9.14
CA LYS A 11 23.32 -6.99 -7.79
C LYS A 11 21.94 -7.47 -7.36
N PHE A 12 21.92 -8.20 -6.26
CA PHE A 12 20.68 -8.60 -5.59
C PHE A 12 20.33 -7.60 -4.50
N ARG A 13 19.04 -7.29 -4.40
CA ARG A 13 18.46 -6.46 -3.35
C ARG A 13 17.30 -7.22 -2.72
N ILE A 14 17.35 -7.38 -1.41
CA ILE A 14 16.26 -7.97 -0.63
C ILE A 14 15.94 -6.99 0.49
N THR A 15 14.69 -6.60 0.59
CA THR A 15 14.24 -5.74 1.68
C THR A 15 12.93 -6.25 2.28
N TYR A 16 12.82 -6.12 3.58
CA TYR A 16 11.60 -6.37 4.32
C TYR A 16 11.39 -5.25 5.33
N GLY A 17 10.18 -4.73 5.41
CA GLY A 17 9.84 -3.66 6.33
C GLY A 17 8.38 -3.74 6.75
N ILE A 18 8.10 -3.20 7.93
CA ILE A 18 6.75 -3.04 8.45
C ILE A 18 6.55 -1.56 8.75
N THR A 19 5.45 -1.00 8.24
CA THR A 19 5.03 0.37 8.50
C THR A 19 3.67 0.38 9.17
N GLY A 20 3.49 1.29 10.12
CA GLY A 20 2.20 1.59 10.75
C GLY A 20 1.64 2.88 10.18
N ASN A 21 0.32 2.94 10.05
CA ASN A 21 -0.41 4.14 9.71
C ASN A 21 -1.55 4.35 10.71
N VAL A 22 -1.78 5.60 11.09
CA VAL A 22 -2.88 5.99 11.97
C VAL A 22 -3.74 7.02 11.27
N ASP A 23 -5.04 6.78 11.23
CA ASP A 23 -6.00 7.77 10.76
C ASP A 23 -6.31 8.74 11.91
N GLN A 24 -5.84 9.97 11.78
CA GLN A 24 -6.05 11.03 12.78
C GLN A 24 -7.50 11.50 12.87
N SER A 25 -8.35 11.15 11.91
CA SER A 25 -9.78 11.47 11.93
C SER A 25 -10.61 10.50 12.78
N THR A 26 -10.01 9.37 13.20
CA THR A 26 -10.67 8.37 14.04
C THR A 26 -10.23 8.47 15.48
N SER A 27 -11.17 8.24 16.39
CA SER A 27 -10.94 8.27 17.84
C SER A 27 -11.48 7.00 18.49
N PRO A 28 -10.76 6.42 19.48
CA PRO A 28 -11.27 5.32 20.28
C PRO A 28 -12.37 5.76 21.26
N TYR A 29 -12.51 7.06 21.44
CA TYR A 29 -13.49 7.67 22.33
C TYR A 29 -14.73 8.13 21.58
N LEU A 30 -15.83 8.27 22.33
CA LEU A 30 -17.06 8.86 21.84
C LEU A 30 -16.81 10.33 21.45
N LEU A 31 -17.17 10.68 20.21
CA LEU A 31 -17.09 12.05 19.73
C LEU A 31 -18.47 12.68 19.67
N GLY A 32 -18.60 13.86 20.26
CA GLY A 32 -19.80 14.68 20.20
C GLY A 32 -19.52 16.02 19.54
N ALA A 33 -20.47 16.52 18.78
CA ALA A 33 -20.47 17.86 18.20
C ALA A 33 -21.51 18.74 18.92
N TYR A 34 -21.16 19.97 19.21
CA TYR A 34 -22.09 20.97 19.70
C TYR A 34 -22.91 21.51 18.52
N LEU A 35 -24.23 21.45 18.66
CA LEU A 35 -25.17 21.96 17.69
C LEU A 35 -26.13 22.90 18.41
N THR A 36 -26.76 23.81 17.65
CA THR A 36 -27.85 24.64 18.14
C THR A 36 -29.17 24.06 17.66
N SER A 37 -30.09 23.84 18.57
CA SER A 37 -31.43 23.35 18.24
C SER A 37 -32.15 24.37 17.35
N PRO A 38 -32.66 23.96 16.17
CA PRO A 38 -33.39 24.87 15.30
C PRO A 38 -34.76 25.28 15.88
N TYR A 39 -35.25 24.57 16.89
CA TYR A 39 -36.57 24.83 17.50
C TYR A 39 -36.48 25.71 18.74
N SER A 40 -35.48 25.51 19.59
CA SER A 40 -35.35 26.19 20.87
C SER A 40 -34.24 27.19 20.95
N GLY A 41 -33.31 27.22 19.98
CA GLY A 41 -32.09 28.01 20.04
C GLY A 41 -31.07 27.54 21.10
N SER A 42 -31.40 26.48 21.84
CA SER A 42 -30.54 25.95 22.90
C SER A 42 -29.40 25.12 22.34
N ASN A 43 -28.26 25.10 23.02
CA ASN A 43 -27.16 24.22 22.68
C ASN A 43 -27.52 22.77 22.99
N LEU A 44 -27.21 21.88 22.05
CA LEU A 44 -27.33 20.44 22.22
C LEU A 44 -26.04 19.75 21.78
N THR A 45 -25.78 18.58 22.32
CA THR A 45 -24.64 17.75 21.92
C THR A 45 -25.18 16.58 21.10
N SER A 46 -24.72 16.47 19.85
CA SER A 46 -25.01 15.33 18.99
C SER A 46 -23.81 14.37 19.03
N ILE A 47 -24.07 13.11 19.35
CA ILE A 47 -23.04 12.07 19.30
C ILE A 47 -22.84 11.67 17.85
N GLN A 48 -21.60 11.81 17.37
CA GLN A 48 -21.23 11.60 15.96
C GLN A 48 -20.75 10.18 15.68
N THR A 49 -19.95 9.63 16.59
CA THR A 49 -19.34 8.30 16.39
C THR A 49 -19.42 7.49 17.67
N PRO A 50 -19.70 6.17 17.58
CA PRO A 50 -19.63 5.29 18.72
C PRO A 50 -18.19 5.12 19.19
N PRO A 51 -17.94 4.87 20.48
CA PRO A 51 -16.61 4.58 20.97
C PRO A 51 -16.12 3.22 20.48
N ASN A 52 -14.85 3.14 20.06
CA ASN A 52 -14.21 1.88 19.69
C ASN A 52 -12.85 1.75 20.36
N ARG A 53 -12.79 1.14 21.53
CA ARG A 53 -11.54 0.90 22.28
C ARG A 53 -10.63 -0.15 21.64
N LEU A 54 -11.10 -0.90 20.64
CA LEU A 54 -10.35 -1.91 19.91
C LEU A 54 -9.67 -1.32 18.66
N LEU A 55 -9.78 -0.01 18.47
CA LEU A 55 -9.15 0.68 17.35
C LEU A 55 -7.62 0.52 17.42
N ARG A 56 -7.04 0.09 16.31
CA ARG A 56 -5.59 -0.19 16.16
C ARG A 56 -5.04 0.52 14.95
N TRP A 57 -3.73 0.64 14.92
CA TRP A 57 -2.99 1.13 13.76
C TRP A 57 -3.09 0.14 12.60
N GLU A 58 -3.29 0.65 11.43
CA GLU A 58 -3.13 -0.11 10.20
C GLU A 58 -1.67 -0.54 10.06
N LYS A 59 -1.42 -1.76 9.63
CA LYS A 59 -0.08 -2.33 9.45
C LYS A 59 0.12 -2.73 8.01
N THR A 60 1.27 -2.37 7.45
CA THR A 60 1.67 -2.80 6.11
C THR A 60 3.04 -3.45 6.17
N SER A 61 3.09 -4.74 5.85
CA SER A 61 4.33 -5.50 5.67
C SER A 61 4.68 -5.48 4.19
N THR A 62 5.90 -5.07 3.86
CA THR A 62 6.39 -4.99 2.49
C THR A 62 7.63 -5.85 2.34
N PHE A 63 7.61 -6.78 1.40
CA PHE A 63 8.75 -7.56 0.95
C PHE A 63 9.09 -7.16 -0.48
N ASN A 64 10.37 -6.86 -0.75
CA ASN A 64 10.86 -6.58 -2.09
C ASN A 64 12.08 -7.44 -2.39
N LEU A 65 12.14 -7.92 -3.63
CA LEU A 65 13.27 -8.61 -4.23
C LEU A 65 13.63 -7.89 -5.52
N GLY A 66 14.85 -7.39 -5.64
CA GLY A 66 15.35 -6.70 -6.82
C GLY A 66 16.58 -7.38 -7.37
N LEU A 67 16.72 -7.34 -8.67
CA LEU A 67 17.89 -7.82 -9.42
C LEU A 67 18.29 -6.75 -10.43
N ASP A 68 19.50 -6.20 -10.28
CA ASP A 68 20.10 -5.30 -11.27
C ASP A 68 21.23 -6.04 -11.97
N PHE A 69 21.33 -5.89 -13.28
CA PHE A 69 22.37 -6.54 -14.06
C PHE A 69 22.89 -5.69 -15.24
N ILE A 70 24.14 -5.90 -15.57
CA ILE A 70 24.78 -5.38 -16.80
C ILE A 70 25.47 -6.55 -17.47
N LEU A 71 25.12 -6.79 -18.73
CA LEU A 71 25.66 -7.88 -19.54
C LEU A 71 26.32 -7.33 -20.80
N LEU A 72 27.50 -7.86 -21.14
CA LEU A 72 28.24 -7.55 -22.36
C LEU A 72 28.45 -6.03 -22.56
N LYS A 73 28.42 -5.23 -21.49
CA LYS A 73 28.51 -3.74 -21.50
C LYS A 73 27.47 -3.05 -22.40
N LYS A 74 26.46 -3.79 -22.85
CA LYS A 74 25.42 -3.30 -23.78
C LYS A 74 24.00 -3.48 -23.27
N LEU A 75 23.73 -4.53 -22.53
CA LEU A 75 22.41 -4.82 -21.98
C LEU A 75 22.45 -4.54 -20.49
N SER A 76 21.69 -3.57 -20.05
CA SER A 76 21.43 -3.31 -18.62
C SER A 76 19.96 -3.51 -18.31
N GLY A 77 19.66 -3.94 -17.10
CA GLY A 77 18.28 -4.13 -16.71
C GLY A 77 18.10 -4.22 -15.22
N SER A 78 16.86 -4.03 -14.80
CA SER A 78 16.38 -4.30 -13.45
C SER A 78 15.12 -5.13 -13.50
N PHE A 79 15.03 -6.07 -12.58
CA PHE A 79 13.84 -6.84 -12.30
C PHE A 79 13.49 -6.65 -10.82
N ASP A 80 12.27 -6.22 -10.54
CA ASP A 80 11.79 -6.02 -9.18
C ASP A 80 10.49 -6.81 -8.97
N PHE A 81 10.45 -7.56 -7.88
CA PHE A 81 9.26 -8.21 -7.36
C PHE A 81 8.93 -7.61 -6.00
N TYR A 82 7.66 -7.29 -5.78
CA TYR A 82 7.20 -6.84 -4.48
C TYR A 82 5.92 -7.55 -4.04
N SER A 83 5.80 -7.71 -2.74
CA SER A 83 4.59 -8.19 -2.08
C SER A 83 4.32 -7.33 -0.85
N ARG A 84 3.21 -6.62 -0.88
CA ARG A 84 2.74 -5.76 0.22
C ARG A 84 1.47 -6.37 0.81
N TYR A 85 1.47 -6.58 2.10
CA TYR A 85 0.31 -7.06 2.84
C TYR A 85 -0.10 -6.01 3.87
N SER A 86 -1.27 -5.43 3.69
CA SER A 86 -1.88 -4.48 4.62
C SER A 86 -2.95 -5.20 5.43
N SER A 87 -2.88 -5.09 6.73
CA SER A 87 -3.80 -5.66 7.71
C SER A 87 -4.29 -4.58 8.67
N ASP A 88 -5.33 -4.91 9.41
CA ASP A 88 -5.98 -3.99 10.33
C ASP A 88 -6.46 -2.68 9.65
N LEU A 89 -6.78 -2.75 8.34
CA LEU A 89 -7.28 -1.59 7.60
C LEU A 89 -8.61 -1.14 8.18
N LEU A 90 -8.77 0.17 8.28
CA LEU A 90 -9.99 0.79 8.77
C LEU A 90 -11.10 0.70 7.72
N ALA A 91 -12.23 0.16 8.11
CA ALA A 91 -13.44 0.07 7.29
C ALA A 91 -14.67 0.42 8.11
N ASP A 92 -15.70 0.90 7.44
CA ASP A 92 -16.99 1.17 8.06
C ASP A 92 -17.77 -0.14 8.16
N LYS A 93 -18.16 -0.50 9.38
CA LYS A 93 -19.02 -1.64 9.67
C LYS A 93 -20.43 -1.12 9.92
N SER A 94 -21.43 -1.67 9.22
CA SER A 94 -22.82 -1.40 9.50
C SER A 94 -23.20 -1.90 10.89
N LEU A 95 -23.89 -1.06 11.63
CA LEU A 95 -24.46 -1.37 12.94
C LEU A 95 -25.96 -1.49 12.85
N ASP A 96 -26.54 -2.21 13.81
CA ASP A 96 -27.98 -2.23 14.00
C ASP A 96 -28.44 -0.81 14.40
N PRO A 97 -29.47 -0.21 13.73
CA PRO A 97 -29.96 1.12 14.04
C PRO A 97 -30.44 1.26 15.49
N SER A 98 -30.81 0.18 16.17
CA SER A 98 -31.16 0.19 17.58
C SER A 98 -30.04 0.67 18.52
N THR A 99 -28.80 0.63 18.06
CA THR A 99 -27.65 1.17 18.79
C THR A 99 -27.56 2.70 18.76
N GLY A 100 -28.38 3.36 17.95
CA GLY A 100 -28.33 4.80 17.71
C GLY A 100 -27.32 5.23 16.65
N PHE A 101 -26.61 4.27 16.02
CA PHE A 101 -25.61 4.51 14.98
C PHE A 101 -25.86 3.60 13.79
N THR A 102 -25.58 4.10 12.59
CA THR A 102 -25.69 3.31 11.36
C THR A 102 -24.38 2.61 11.00
N THR A 103 -23.26 3.21 11.36
CA THR A 103 -21.91 2.70 11.07
C THR A 103 -20.95 2.93 12.23
N ALA A 104 -19.94 2.07 12.32
CA ALA A 104 -18.78 2.27 13.19
C ALA A 104 -17.49 1.97 12.41
N ARG A 105 -16.46 2.76 12.68
CA ARG A 105 -15.13 2.54 12.13
C ARG A 105 -14.42 1.45 12.91
N VAL A 106 -13.98 0.38 12.21
CA VAL A 106 -13.34 -0.79 12.82
C VAL A 106 -12.15 -1.26 11.99
N ASN A 107 -11.17 -1.89 12.64
CA ASN A 107 -10.04 -2.53 11.95
C ASN A 107 -10.47 -3.93 11.46
N ASN A 108 -11.00 -4.00 10.27
CA ASN A 108 -11.59 -5.23 9.74
C ASN A 108 -11.33 -5.40 8.22
N GLY A 109 -10.25 -4.84 7.73
CA GLY A 109 -9.85 -4.99 6.34
C GLY A 109 -8.45 -5.56 6.22
N ALA A 110 -8.24 -6.42 5.20
CA ALA A 110 -6.91 -6.84 4.79
C ALA A 110 -6.80 -6.90 3.27
N MET A 111 -5.66 -6.46 2.75
CA MET A 111 -5.39 -6.39 1.32
C MET A 111 -3.97 -6.85 1.02
N ARG A 112 -3.81 -7.58 -0.07
CA ARG A 112 -2.50 -7.93 -0.61
C ARG A 112 -2.32 -7.32 -2.00
N ASN A 113 -1.21 -6.61 -2.16
CA ASN A 113 -0.75 -6.08 -3.43
C ASN A 113 0.56 -6.78 -3.80
N THR A 114 0.61 -7.39 -4.98
CA THR A 114 1.81 -8.03 -5.51
C THR A 114 2.07 -7.53 -6.92
N GLY A 115 3.33 -7.32 -7.26
CA GLY A 115 3.67 -6.90 -8.60
C GLY A 115 5.08 -7.28 -8.98
N ILE A 116 5.32 -7.19 -10.28
CA ILE A 116 6.62 -7.33 -10.91
C ILE A 116 6.84 -6.15 -11.83
N GLU A 117 8.08 -5.68 -11.86
CA GLU A 117 8.52 -4.60 -12.73
C GLU A 117 9.80 -5.03 -13.43
N LEU A 118 9.88 -4.74 -14.72
CA LEU A 118 11.01 -5.05 -15.57
C LEU A 118 11.42 -3.80 -16.33
N SER A 119 12.69 -3.48 -16.31
CA SER A 119 13.29 -2.46 -17.14
C SER A 119 14.51 -3.05 -17.84
N LEU A 120 14.56 -2.93 -19.15
CA LEU A 120 15.67 -3.41 -19.98
C LEU A 120 16.11 -2.29 -20.89
N THR A 121 17.41 -2.00 -20.91
CA THR A 121 18.01 -1.03 -21.81
C THR A 121 19.11 -1.72 -22.61
N TYR A 122 19.04 -1.57 -23.92
CA TYR A 122 20.04 -2.08 -24.83
C TYR A 122 20.71 -0.94 -25.61
N ASP A 123 22.04 -0.87 -25.51
CA ASP A 123 22.86 0.10 -26.24
C ASP A 123 23.28 -0.49 -27.58
N TRP A 124 22.61 -0.05 -28.66
CA TRP A 124 22.91 -0.50 -30.03
C TRP A 124 24.22 0.05 -30.54
N LEU A 125 24.38 1.38 -30.39
CA LEU A 125 25.53 2.12 -30.87
C LEU A 125 25.98 3.12 -29.82
N LYS A 126 27.27 3.12 -29.54
CA LYS A 126 27.89 4.14 -28.69
C LYS A 126 29.21 4.53 -29.34
N SER A 127 29.23 5.67 -29.99
CA SER A 127 30.39 6.27 -30.66
C SER A 127 30.64 7.67 -30.07
N ARG A 128 31.70 8.34 -30.53
CA ARG A 128 32.02 9.70 -30.08
C ARG A 128 30.92 10.71 -30.41
N ASP A 129 30.31 10.58 -31.61
CA ASP A 129 29.34 11.55 -32.11
C ASP A 129 27.89 11.03 -32.12
N TRP A 130 27.67 9.74 -31.94
CA TRP A 130 26.35 9.11 -31.99
C TRP A 130 26.16 8.10 -30.86
N SER A 131 24.98 8.13 -30.26
CA SER A 131 24.54 7.09 -29.33
C SER A 131 23.10 6.70 -29.65
N LEU A 132 22.83 5.39 -29.70
CA LEU A 132 21.49 4.83 -29.89
C LEU A 132 21.24 3.75 -28.84
N SER A 133 20.22 3.96 -28.04
CA SER A 133 19.76 2.98 -27.05
C SER A 133 18.25 2.81 -27.11
N THR A 134 17.76 1.65 -26.72
CA THR A 134 16.33 1.36 -26.58
C THR A 134 16.06 0.90 -25.17
N THR A 135 15.06 1.47 -24.53
CA THR A 135 14.60 1.04 -23.22
C THR A 135 13.19 0.48 -23.31
N LEU A 136 13.01 -0.73 -22.80
CA LEU A 136 11.73 -1.40 -22.63
C LEU A 136 11.39 -1.46 -21.14
N THR A 137 10.21 -0.99 -20.77
CA THR A 137 9.66 -1.11 -19.42
C THR A 137 8.35 -1.87 -19.43
N ALA A 138 8.18 -2.79 -18.48
CA ALA A 138 6.96 -3.52 -18.29
C ALA A 138 6.65 -3.63 -16.80
N ALA A 139 5.38 -3.49 -16.43
CA ALA A 139 4.93 -3.63 -15.06
C ALA A 139 3.61 -4.42 -15.01
N TYR A 140 3.52 -5.31 -14.03
CA TYR A 140 2.29 -6.02 -13.72
C TYR A 140 1.99 -5.90 -12.23
N ASN A 141 0.76 -5.51 -11.92
CA ASN A 141 0.28 -5.34 -10.55
C ASN A 141 -1.02 -6.11 -10.35
N LYS A 142 -1.14 -6.77 -9.20
CA LYS A 142 -2.34 -7.49 -8.78
C LYS A 142 -2.71 -7.14 -7.35
N ASN A 143 -3.87 -6.54 -7.19
CA ASN A 143 -4.51 -6.31 -5.89
C ASN A 143 -5.50 -7.43 -5.58
N LYS A 144 -5.47 -7.90 -4.33
CA LYS A 144 -6.44 -8.87 -3.80
C LYS A 144 -6.86 -8.44 -2.41
N ILE A 145 -8.14 -8.17 -2.25
CA ILE A 145 -8.76 -7.99 -0.94
C ILE A 145 -8.84 -9.37 -0.29
N LYS A 146 -8.35 -9.49 0.95
CA LYS A 146 -8.30 -10.74 1.71
C LYS A 146 -9.42 -10.83 2.72
N GLU A 147 -9.72 -9.69 3.35
CA GLU A 147 -10.78 -9.57 4.33
C GLU A 147 -11.53 -8.27 4.05
N VAL A 148 -12.83 -8.37 4.06
CA VAL A 148 -13.74 -7.22 4.00
C VAL A 148 -14.60 -7.33 5.25
N GLY A 149 -14.66 -6.27 6.02
CA GLY A 149 -15.43 -6.23 7.27
C GLY A 149 -16.94 -6.34 7.12
N TYR A 150 -17.39 -6.75 5.96
CA TYR A 150 -18.79 -6.98 5.65
C TYR A 150 -19.08 -8.48 5.73
N ILE A 151 -19.92 -8.88 6.67
CA ILE A 151 -20.60 -10.17 6.65
C ILE A 151 -21.87 -9.93 5.84
N PRO A 152 -21.99 -10.45 4.59
CA PRO A 152 -23.26 -10.38 3.88
C PRO A 152 -24.28 -11.18 4.69
N THR A 153 -25.34 -10.51 5.10
CA THR A 153 -26.55 -11.14 5.66
C THR A 153 -27.31 -11.83 4.55
#